data_c4293e94662612838bca6a2f3258159a
#
_entry.id   c4293e94662612838bca6a2f3258159a
#
_cell.length_a   1.000
_cell.length_b   1.000
_cell.length_c   1.000
_cell.angle_alpha   90.00
_cell.angle_beta   90.00
_cell.angle_gamma   90.00
#
_symmetry.space_group_name_H-M   'P 1'
#
loop_
_entity.id
_entity.type
_entity.pdbx_description
1 polymer ?
#
loop_
_entity_poly.entity_id
_entity_poly.type
_entity_poly.pdbx_seq_one_letter_code
_entity_poly.pdbx_strand_id
1 'polypeptide(L)'
;MRLTLFCVIAAMLATGSYAAPRQHTVVLGKWRTVEVRSDSGTGQETKVRELIIDGRVREYTSGAPHDVTERLFVVRRAYRMNDSLPDETKRIPQWIWRLGGWISVDRQTGHVAQLNLPAFDGEISEVTWYRDYAAYCGVSDDGSKNYMMVAQLEKRKPLLKKEITASACAEPRWERAPSRVTFLVAGEKTTFAVHARGADLQPESAEEEGPQ
;
A
#
# COMPACT_ATOMS: atom_id res chain seq x y z
N MET A 1 -6.64 -48.83 67.20
CA MET A 1 -6.27 -49.07 65.80
C MET A 1 -6.93 -48.02 64.96
N ARG A 2 -6.22 -46.97 64.57
CA ARG A 2 -6.74 -45.87 63.71
C ARG A 2 -6.03 -46.01 62.35
N LEU A 3 -6.81 -46.34 61.32
CA LEU A 3 -6.39 -46.48 59.96
C LEU A 3 -6.41 -45.12 59.31
N THR A 4 -5.27 -44.53 59.00
CA THR A 4 -5.11 -43.26 58.26
C THR A 4 -5.08 -43.58 56.76
N LEU A 5 -6.12 -43.17 56.03
CA LEU A 5 -6.25 -43.29 54.59
C LEU A 5 -5.49 -42.14 53.92
N PHE A 6 -4.37 -42.39 53.26
CA PHE A 6 -3.62 -41.44 52.42
C PHE A 6 -4.27 -41.34 51.03
N CYS A 7 -4.99 -40.26 50.77
CA CYS A 7 -5.41 -39.91 49.38
C CYS A 7 -4.25 -39.23 48.66
N VAL A 8 -3.64 -39.98 47.72
CA VAL A 8 -2.66 -39.41 46.76
C VAL A 8 -3.43 -38.78 45.60
N ILE A 9 -3.50 -37.47 45.57
CA ILE A 9 -4.03 -36.71 44.43
C ILE A 9 -2.93 -36.61 43.38
N ALA A 10 -3.02 -37.41 42.31
CA ALA A 10 -2.17 -37.30 41.13
C ALA A 10 -2.64 -36.05 40.30
N ALA A 11 -1.96 -34.93 40.43
CA ALA A 11 -2.18 -33.80 39.56
C ALA A 11 -1.61 -34.11 38.16
N MET A 12 -2.47 -34.42 37.20
CA MET A 12 -2.09 -34.51 35.77
C MET A 12 -1.85 -33.09 35.26
N LEU A 13 -0.56 -32.74 35.13
CA LEU A 13 -0.12 -31.57 34.38
C LEU A 13 -0.36 -31.81 32.88
N ALA A 14 -1.50 -31.35 32.36
CA ALA A 14 -1.74 -31.31 30.93
C ALA A 14 -0.79 -30.24 30.32
N THR A 15 0.38 -30.68 29.84
CA THR A 15 1.26 -29.85 29.04
C THR A 15 0.61 -29.65 27.68
N GLY A 16 -0.17 -28.58 27.55
CA GLY A 16 -0.69 -28.14 26.26
C GLY A 16 0.51 -27.81 25.34
N SER A 17 0.77 -28.67 24.36
CA SER A 17 1.74 -28.39 23.30
C SER A 17 1.18 -27.23 22.47
N TYR A 18 1.62 -26.00 22.76
CA TYR A 18 1.41 -24.87 21.86
C TYR A 18 2.25 -25.14 20.60
N ALA A 19 1.57 -25.58 19.52
CA ALA A 19 2.21 -25.65 18.22
C ALA A 19 2.71 -24.25 17.85
N ALA A 20 3.99 -24.11 17.57
CA ALA A 20 4.54 -22.84 17.09
C ALA A 20 3.77 -22.39 15.84
N PRO A 21 3.43 -21.12 15.72
CA PRO A 21 2.72 -20.61 14.55
C PRO A 21 3.51 -20.96 13.29
N ARG A 22 2.84 -21.57 12.31
CA ARG A 22 3.45 -21.95 11.04
C ARG A 22 3.95 -20.69 10.35
N GLN A 23 5.25 -20.61 10.13
CA GLN A 23 5.86 -19.54 9.38
C GLN A 23 5.60 -19.75 7.89
N HIS A 24 5.02 -18.76 7.23
CA HIS A 24 4.77 -18.77 5.80
C HIS A 24 5.99 -18.26 5.03
N THR A 25 6.22 -18.80 3.84
CA THR A 25 7.28 -18.33 2.96
C THR A 25 6.68 -17.33 1.97
N VAL A 26 7.08 -16.06 2.07
CA VAL A 26 6.65 -14.98 1.18
C VAL A 26 7.82 -14.59 0.29
N VAL A 27 7.66 -14.72 -1.03
CA VAL A 27 8.69 -14.45 -2.03
C VAL A 27 8.12 -13.58 -3.14
N LEU A 28 8.91 -12.62 -3.59
CA LEU A 28 8.65 -11.86 -4.81
C LEU A 28 9.45 -12.48 -5.97
N GLY A 29 8.74 -12.90 -7.01
CA GLY A 29 9.29 -13.56 -8.18
C GLY A 29 10.19 -12.66 -9.04
N LYS A 30 10.62 -13.19 -10.19
CA LYS A 30 11.42 -12.44 -11.16
C LYS A 30 10.59 -11.38 -11.87
N TRP A 31 11.21 -10.26 -12.20
CA TRP A 31 10.60 -9.22 -13.00
C TRP A 31 10.34 -9.69 -14.43
N ARG A 32 9.21 -9.31 -14.98
CA ARG A 32 8.87 -9.39 -16.39
C ARG A 32 8.27 -8.07 -16.86
N THR A 33 8.58 -7.65 -18.06
CA THR A 33 7.98 -6.49 -18.71
C THR A 33 6.65 -6.89 -19.33
N VAL A 34 5.62 -6.09 -19.09
CA VAL A 34 4.27 -6.25 -19.64
C VAL A 34 3.76 -4.90 -20.11
N GLU A 35 2.88 -4.91 -21.10
CA GLU A 35 2.11 -3.72 -21.46
C GLU A 35 0.89 -3.60 -20.54
N VAL A 36 0.83 -2.53 -19.78
CA VAL A 36 -0.32 -2.16 -18.93
C VAL A 36 -1.15 -1.15 -19.73
N ARG A 37 -2.46 -1.36 -19.78
CA ARG A 37 -3.38 -0.44 -20.44
C ARG A 37 -4.16 0.37 -19.43
N SER A 38 -4.27 1.68 -19.68
CA SER A 38 -5.16 2.58 -18.95
C SER A 38 -6.59 2.48 -19.47
N ASP A 39 -7.56 3.07 -18.75
CA ASP A 39 -8.96 3.17 -19.24
C ASP A 39 -9.06 4.04 -20.50
N SER A 40 -8.13 4.95 -20.70
CA SER A 40 -8.00 5.73 -21.95
C SER A 40 -7.49 4.90 -23.14
N GLY A 41 -7.13 3.62 -22.94
CA GLY A 41 -6.60 2.73 -23.97
C GLY A 41 -5.10 2.90 -24.24
N THR A 42 -4.41 3.82 -23.55
CA THR A 42 -2.97 4.02 -23.70
C THR A 42 -2.21 2.87 -23.05
N GLY A 43 -1.30 2.24 -23.83
CA GLY A 43 -0.42 1.20 -23.34
C GLY A 43 0.88 1.78 -22.78
N GLN A 44 1.33 1.29 -21.64
CA GLN A 44 2.62 1.64 -21.03
C GLN A 44 3.38 0.37 -20.62
N GLU A 45 4.64 0.28 -20.99
CA GLU A 45 5.49 -0.80 -20.51
C GLU A 45 5.77 -0.66 -19.02
N THR A 46 5.50 -1.72 -18.29
CA THR A 46 5.63 -1.75 -16.82
C THR A 46 6.24 -3.08 -16.40
N LYS A 47 7.06 -3.06 -15.36
CA LYS A 47 7.63 -4.28 -14.78
C LYS A 47 6.68 -4.84 -13.70
N VAL A 48 6.33 -6.11 -13.85
CA VAL A 48 5.52 -6.85 -12.89
C VAL A 48 6.24 -8.12 -12.44
N ARG A 49 5.89 -8.60 -11.26
CA ARG A 49 6.37 -9.89 -10.73
C ARG A 49 5.31 -10.55 -9.88
N GLU A 50 5.48 -11.83 -9.67
CA GLU A 50 4.60 -12.65 -8.85
C GLU A 50 4.86 -12.41 -7.37
N LEU A 51 3.81 -12.31 -6.56
CA LEU A 51 3.83 -12.50 -5.12
C LEU A 51 3.49 -13.96 -4.85
N ILE A 52 4.46 -14.70 -4.34
CA ILE A 52 4.36 -16.14 -4.10
C ILE A 52 4.33 -16.37 -2.59
N ILE A 53 3.32 -17.11 -2.12
CA ILE A 53 3.18 -17.49 -0.73
C ILE A 53 3.06 -19.01 -0.67
N ASP A 54 3.95 -19.66 0.07
CA ASP A 54 4.05 -21.12 0.18
C ASP A 54 4.11 -21.84 -1.19
N GLY A 55 4.89 -21.24 -2.10
CA GLY A 55 5.08 -21.78 -3.45
C GLY A 55 3.91 -21.56 -4.41
N ARG A 56 2.86 -20.80 -4.00
CA ARG A 56 1.70 -20.48 -4.85
C ARG A 56 1.65 -19.00 -5.17
N VAL A 57 1.41 -18.67 -6.44
CA VAL A 57 1.16 -17.30 -6.86
C VAL A 57 -0.15 -16.83 -6.24
N ARG A 58 -0.10 -15.76 -5.46
CA ARG A 58 -1.28 -15.14 -4.83
C ARG A 58 -1.73 -13.91 -5.57
N GLU A 59 -0.78 -13.07 -5.95
CA GLU A 59 -1.02 -11.81 -6.62
C GLU A 59 0.11 -11.52 -7.61
N TYR A 60 -0.08 -10.53 -8.46
CA TYR A 60 0.98 -9.89 -9.21
C TYR A 60 1.19 -8.48 -8.65
N THR A 61 2.44 -8.03 -8.66
CA THR A 61 2.84 -6.74 -8.10
C THR A 61 3.67 -5.96 -9.06
N SER A 62 3.65 -4.64 -8.92
CA SER A 62 4.47 -3.69 -9.67
C SER A 62 5.20 -2.74 -8.71
N GLY A 63 6.32 -2.22 -9.12
CA GLY A 63 7.14 -1.34 -8.31
C GLY A 63 7.87 -2.03 -7.16
N ALA A 64 8.71 -1.28 -6.47
CA ALA A 64 9.42 -1.77 -5.30
C ALA A 64 8.47 -1.90 -4.09
N PRO A 65 8.58 -2.96 -3.28
CA PRO A 65 7.86 -3.03 -2.02
C PRO A 65 8.41 -1.98 -1.06
N HIS A 66 7.54 -1.43 -0.24
CA HIS A 66 7.93 -0.55 0.86
C HIS A 66 7.72 -1.28 2.20
N ASP A 67 8.79 -1.40 2.97
CA ASP A 67 8.76 -2.03 4.28
C ASP A 67 8.20 -1.06 5.32
N VAL A 68 7.02 -1.40 5.84
CA VAL A 68 6.37 -0.66 6.94
C VAL A 68 6.98 -1.07 8.27
N THR A 69 7.19 -2.37 8.43
CA THR A 69 7.91 -3.01 9.54
C THR A 69 8.70 -4.20 8.99
N GLU A 70 9.51 -4.86 9.79
CA GLU A 70 10.18 -6.12 9.40
C GLU A 70 9.18 -7.20 8.97
N ARG A 71 7.99 -7.18 9.55
CA ARG A 71 6.91 -8.14 9.29
C ARG A 71 6.00 -7.73 8.14
N LEU A 72 5.69 -6.44 8.01
CA LEU A 72 4.68 -5.91 7.10
C LEU A 72 5.32 -5.07 5.99
N PHE A 73 4.99 -5.35 4.74
CA PHE A 73 5.30 -4.48 3.63
C PHE A 73 4.05 -4.16 2.80
N VAL A 74 4.13 -3.07 2.04
CA VAL A 74 3.10 -2.68 1.08
C VAL A 74 3.69 -2.67 -0.32
N VAL A 75 2.88 -3.00 -1.31
CA VAL A 75 3.28 -3.03 -2.71
C VAL A 75 2.09 -2.75 -3.60
N ARG A 76 2.32 -2.18 -4.77
CA ARG A 76 1.26 -1.92 -5.74
C ARG A 76 0.83 -3.23 -6.41
N ARG A 77 -0.47 -3.46 -6.47
CA ARG A 77 -1.06 -4.62 -7.14
C ARG A 77 -1.06 -4.43 -8.66
N ALA A 78 -0.78 -5.49 -9.40
CA ALA A 78 -1.06 -5.59 -10.82
C ALA A 78 -1.98 -6.80 -11.04
N TYR A 79 -2.87 -6.74 -12.02
CA TYR A 79 -3.78 -7.84 -12.29
C TYR A 79 -4.06 -7.96 -13.80
N ARG A 80 -4.57 -9.12 -14.19
CA ARG A 80 -5.00 -9.38 -15.55
C ARG A 80 -6.52 -9.43 -15.59
N MET A 81 -7.09 -8.78 -16.58
CA MET A 81 -8.53 -8.85 -16.86
C MET A 81 -8.77 -9.26 -18.32
N ASN A 82 -9.91 -9.87 -18.57
CA ASN A 82 -10.35 -10.18 -19.93
C ASN A 82 -11.08 -8.95 -20.48
N ASP A 83 -10.57 -8.39 -21.57
CA ASP A 83 -11.10 -7.22 -22.25
C ASP A 83 -12.06 -7.58 -23.40
N SER A 84 -12.43 -8.86 -23.55
CA SER A 84 -13.38 -9.29 -24.59
C SER A 84 -14.80 -8.80 -24.25
N LEU A 85 -15.50 -8.27 -25.24
CA LEU A 85 -16.90 -7.87 -25.09
C LEU A 85 -17.81 -9.08 -24.84
N PRO A 86 -18.93 -8.93 -24.09
CA PRO A 86 -19.84 -10.02 -23.75
C PRO A 86 -20.41 -10.78 -24.97
N ASP A 87 -20.62 -10.10 -26.10
CA ASP A 87 -21.14 -10.68 -27.35
C ASP A 87 -20.08 -11.46 -28.13
N GLU A 88 -18.81 -11.42 -27.70
CA GLU A 88 -17.70 -12.12 -28.35
C GLU A 88 -17.41 -13.49 -27.75
N THR A 89 -18.40 -14.19 -27.19
CA THR A 89 -18.28 -15.48 -26.50
C THR A 89 -17.57 -16.59 -27.29
N LYS A 90 -17.36 -16.39 -28.60
CA LYS A 90 -16.60 -17.33 -29.46
C LYS A 90 -15.14 -16.92 -29.70
N ARG A 91 -14.68 -15.79 -29.18
CA ARG A 91 -13.32 -15.30 -29.38
C ARG A 91 -12.39 -15.73 -28.26
N ILE A 92 -11.11 -15.84 -28.59
CA ILE A 92 -10.05 -16.10 -27.63
C ILE A 92 -10.01 -14.93 -26.61
N PRO A 93 -10.01 -15.20 -25.31
CA PRO A 93 -9.96 -14.15 -24.29
C PRO A 93 -8.77 -13.21 -24.51
N GLN A 94 -9.04 -11.92 -24.56
CA GLN A 94 -7.99 -10.89 -24.65
C GLN A 94 -7.59 -10.44 -23.25
N TRP A 95 -6.49 -11.02 -22.76
CA TRP A 95 -5.98 -10.69 -21.45
C TRP A 95 -5.11 -9.44 -21.49
N ILE A 96 -5.53 -8.40 -20.79
CA ILE A 96 -4.77 -7.17 -20.61
C ILE A 96 -4.30 -7.03 -19.17
N TRP A 97 -3.18 -6.34 -18.99
CA TRP A 97 -2.68 -5.98 -17.68
C TRP A 97 -3.20 -4.61 -17.26
N ARG A 98 -3.53 -4.50 -15.97
CA ARG A 98 -3.93 -3.26 -15.30
C ARG A 98 -3.15 -3.09 -14.01
N LEU A 99 -2.89 -1.84 -13.63
CA LEU A 99 -2.43 -1.52 -12.29
C LEU A 99 -3.64 -1.35 -11.37
N GLY A 100 -3.55 -1.95 -10.20
CA GLY A 100 -4.56 -1.83 -9.16
C GLY A 100 -4.14 -0.87 -8.05
N GLY A 101 -4.87 -0.95 -6.94
CA GLY A 101 -4.52 -0.30 -5.69
C GLY A 101 -3.32 -0.94 -5.00
N TRP A 102 -3.08 -0.55 -3.79
CA TRP A 102 -2.02 -1.08 -2.94
C TRP A 102 -2.51 -2.24 -2.09
N ILE A 103 -1.62 -3.19 -1.83
CA ILE A 103 -1.85 -4.31 -0.94
C ILE A 103 -0.80 -4.32 0.17
N SER A 104 -1.21 -4.74 1.36
CA SER A 104 -0.30 -5.07 2.45
C SER A 104 -0.07 -6.58 2.50
N VAL A 105 1.14 -6.97 2.86
CA VAL A 105 1.55 -8.37 2.94
C VAL A 105 2.26 -8.60 4.26
N ASP A 106 1.74 -9.52 5.05
CA ASP A 106 2.34 -9.97 6.30
C ASP A 106 3.27 -11.16 6.02
N ARG A 107 4.57 -10.96 6.24
CA ARG A 107 5.60 -11.99 5.99
C ARG A 107 5.47 -13.21 6.88
N GLN A 108 4.89 -13.06 8.07
CA GLN A 108 4.78 -14.14 9.03
C GLN A 108 3.57 -15.03 8.76
N THR A 109 2.43 -14.42 8.47
CA THR A 109 1.17 -15.14 8.26
C THR A 109 0.85 -15.40 6.78
N GLY A 110 1.58 -14.77 5.86
CA GLY A 110 1.26 -14.80 4.44
C GLY A 110 -0.06 -14.12 4.10
N HIS A 111 -0.63 -13.34 5.03
CA HIS A 111 -1.87 -12.62 4.79
C HIS A 111 -1.66 -11.47 3.80
N VAL A 112 -2.54 -11.37 2.81
CA VAL A 112 -2.56 -10.30 1.82
C VAL A 112 -3.88 -9.56 1.96
N ALA A 113 -3.83 -8.26 2.18
CA ALA A 113 -5.02 -7.41 2.29
C ALA A 113 -4.93 -6.21 1.35
N GLN A 114 -6.05 -5.87 0.73
CA GLN A 114 -6.15 -4.66 -0.07
C GLN A 114 -6.19 -3.44 0.85
N LEU A 115 -5.40 -2.43 0.53
CA LEU A 115 -5.41 -1.16 1.24
C LEU A 115 -6.48 -0.25 0.65
N ASN A 116 -7.30 0.30 1.53
CA ASN A 116 -8.27 1.32 1.15
C ASN A 116 -7.65 2.71 1.36
N LEU A 117 -7.08 3.27 0.30
CA LEU A 117 -6.58 4.63 0.29
C LEU A 117 -7.69 5.57 -0.19
N PRO A 118 -8.16 6.53 0.66
CA PRO A 118 -9.26 7.42 0.29
C PRO A 118 -8.96 8.27 -0.94
N ALA A 119 -9.91 8.43 -1.84
CA ALA A 119 -9.76 9.20 -3.09
C ALA A 119 -8.55 8.78 -3.95
N PHE A 120 -8.12 7.53 -3.85
CA PHE A 120 -7.03 6.98 -4.65
C PHE A 120 -7.56 6.47 -5.98
N ASP A 121 -6.99 6.95 -7.05
CA ASP A 121 -7.22 6.46 -8.40
C ASP A 121 -6.01 5.63 -8.87
N GLY A 122 -6.27 4.38 -9.28
CA GLY A 122 -5.21 3.45 -9.69
C GLY A 122 -4.45 3.85 -10.97
N GLU A 123 -5.00 4.74 -11.79
CA GLU A 123 -4.38 5.20 -13.03
C GLU A 123 -3.62 6.51 -12.87
N ILE A 124 -4.09 7.39 -11.99
CA ILE A 124 -3.60 8.76 -11.85
C ILE A 124 -2.74 8.93 -10.61
N SER A 125 -3.14 8.26 -9.50
CA SER A 125 -2.50 8.45 -8.20
C SER A 125 -1.21 7.64 -8.08
N GLU A 126 -0.08 8.31 -7.93
CA GLU A 126 1.16 7.71 -7.51
C GLU A 126 1.39 7.92 -6.02
N VAL A 127 1.75 6.85 -5.30
CA VAL A 127 1.91 6.88 -3.85
C VAL A 127 3.38 6.81 -3.50
N THR A 128 3.81 7.74 -2.64
CA THR A 128 5.08 7.64 -1.95
C THR A 128 4.87 7.28 -0.49
N TRP A 129 5.71 6.40 0.01
CA TRP A 129 5.59 5.85 1.36
C TRP A 129 6.71 6.33 2.28
N TYR A 130 6.34 6.61 3.52
CA TYR A 130 7.28 6.81 4.62
C TYR A 130 6.73 6.14 5.88
N ARG A 131 7.43 5.11 6.38
CA ARG A 131 6.91 4.25 7.46
C ARG A 131 5.55 3.69 7.08
N ASP A 132 4.52 3.99 7.86
CA ASP A 132 3.12 3.61 7.67
C ASP A 132 2.26 4.74 7.05
N TYR A 133 2.90 5.81 6.55
CA TYR A 133 2.22 6.94 5.90
C TYR A 133 2.32 6.82 4.38
N ALA A 134 1.18 7.02 3.71
CA ALA A 134 1.04 7.14 2.27
C ALA A 134 0.76 8.59 1.90
N ALA A 135 1.54 9.19 1.00
CA ALA A 135 1.24 10.48 0.43
C ALA A 135 0.99 10.33 -1.08
N TYR A 136 -0.03 10.98 -1.59
CA TYR A 136 -0.42 10.90 -3.00
C TYR A 136 -1.33 12.06 -3.41
N CYS A 137 -1.44 12.28 -4.71
CA CYS A 137 -2.46 13.12 -5.31
C CYS A 137 -3.72 12.28 -5.48
N GLY A 138 -4.80 12.65 -4.82
CA GLY A 138 -6.08 11.94 -4.87
C GLY A 138 -7.06 12.62 -5.81
N VAL A 139 -8.07 11.86 -6.24
CA VAL A 139 -9.17 12.34 -7.11
C VAL A 139 -10.49 11.90 -6.50
N SER A 140 -11.52 12.75 -6.57
CA SER A 140 -12.87 12.36 -6.15
C SER A 140 -13.45 11.27 -7.07
N ASP A 141 -14.41 10.49 -6.58
CA ASP A 141 -15.02 9.38 -7.33
C ASP A 141 -15.68 9.82 -8.64
N ASP A 142 -16.12 11.07 -8.72
CA ASP A 142 -16.69 11.69 -9.92
C ASP A 142 -15.64 12.38 -10.82
N GLY A 143 -14.37 12.36 -10.42
CA GLY A 143 -13.27 13.00 -11.16
C GLY A 143 -13.24 14.54 -11.09
N SER A 144 -14.19 15.16 -10.37
CA SER A 144 -14.37 16.61 -10.38
C SER A 144 -13.38 17.37 -9.49
N LYS A 145 -12.76 16.71 -8.52
CA LYS A 145 -11.90 17.33 -7.52
C LYS A 145 -10.60 16.57 -7.34
N ASN A 146 -9.54 17.35 -7.20
CA ASN A 146 -8.20 16.82 -6.88
C ASN A 146 -7.81 17.19 -5.45
N TYR A 147 -7.00 16.35 -4.82
CA TYR A 147 -6.61 16.50 -3.42
C TYR A 147 -5.13 16.20 -3.20
N MET A 148 -4.51 16.94 -2.30
CA MET A 148 -3.29 16.47 -1.60
C MET A 148 -3.74 15.57 -0.46
N MET A 149 -3.22 14.34 -0.44
CA MET A 149 -3.63 13.31 0.49
C MET A 149 -2.46 12.78 1.30
N VAL A 150 -2.68 12.63 2.61
CA VAL A 150 -1.82 11.83 3.49
C VAL A 150 -2.72 10.86 4.26
N ALA A 151 -2.54 9.59 4.02
CA ALA A 151 -3.22 8.52 4.75
C ALA A 151 -2.23 7.77 5.64
N GLN A 152 -2.70 7.17 6.72
CA GLN A 152 -1.93 6.27 7.56
C GLN A 152 -2.55 4.89 7.50
N LEU A 153 -1.72 3.85 7.41
CA LEU A 153 -2.20 2.47 7.45
C LEU A 153 -3.08 2.23 8.67
N GLU A 154 -4.09 1.40 8.48
CA GLU A 154 -5.09 1.04 9.52
C GLU A 154 -6.01 2.18 9.97
N LYS A 155 -5.77 3.43 9.58
CA LYS A 155 -6.69 4.53 9.87
C LYS A 155 -7.70 4.71 8.74
N ARG A 156 -8.98 4.82 9.12
CA ARG A 156 -10.07 5.06 8.16
C ARG A 156 -10.10 6.49 7.62
N LYS A 157 -9.66 7.46 8.43
CA LYS A 157 -9.65 8.89 8.05
C LYS A 157 -8.24 9.29 7.64
N PRO A 158 -8.08 10.01 6.53
CA PRO A 158 -6.78 10.56 6.16
C PRO A 158 -6.32 11.60 7.18
N LEU A 159 -5.02 11.74 7.35
CA LEU A 159 -4.40 12.78 8.17
C LEU A 159 -4.44 14.14 7.49
N LEU A 160 -4.37 14.13 6.15
CA LEU A 160 -4.53 15.30 5.28
C LEU A 160 -5.46 14.94 4.13
N LYS A 161 -6.46 15.79 3.91
CA LYS A 161 -7.25 15.86 2.68
C LYS A 161 -7.46 17.33 2.36
N LYS A 162 -6.64 17.88 1.46
CA LYS A 162 -6.72 19.28 1.04
C LYS A 162 -7.05 19.34 -0.44
N GLU A 163 -8.18 19.95 -0.76
CA GLU A 163 -8.62 20.18 -2.14
C GLU A 163 -7.66 21.14 -2.85
N ILE A 164 -7.38 20.86 -4.11
CA ILE A 164 -6.58 21.68 -4.99
C ILE A 164 -7.36 22.01 -6.26
N THR A 165 -7.23 23.23 -6.73
CA THR A 165 -7.91 23.68 -7.96
C THR A 165 -7.18 23.29 -9.23
N ALA A 166 -5.87 22.99 -9.11
CA ALA A 166 -5.05 22.59 -10.24
C ALA A 166 -5.20 21.11 -10.55
N SER A 167 -5.23 20.75 -11.83
CA SER A 167 -5.21 19.38 -12.29
C SER A 167 -3.83 18.73 -12.20
N ALA A 168 -2.76 19.54 -12.19
CA ALA A 168 -1.39 19.06 -12.12
C ALA A 168 -0.93 18.96 -10.67
N CYS A 169 -0.83 17.74 -10.16
CA CYS A 169 -0.23 17.41 -8.88
C CYS A 169 0.83 16.34 -9.13
N ALA A 170 2.07 16.64 -8.80
CA ALA A 170 3.18 15.71 -8.99
C ALA A 170 3.37 14.82 -7.76
N GLU A 171 4.07 13.70 -7.98
CA GLU A 171 4.43 12.74 -6.94
C GLU A 171 5.01 13.44 -5.70
N PRO A 172 4.39 13.24 -4.53
CA PRO A 172 4.85 13.86 -3.29
C PRO A 172 6.21 13.32 -2.87
N ARG A 173 6.98 14.14 -2.16
CA ARG A 173 8.31 13.79 -1.66
C ARG A 173 8.37 13.86 -0.15
N TRP A 174 8.91 12.82 0.47
CA TRP A 174 9.10 12.73 1.91
C TRP A 174 10.50 13.19 2.34
N GLU A 175 10.54 14.04 3.37
CA GLU A 175 11.71 14.29 4.19
C GLU A 175 11.60 13.48 5.49
N ARG A 176 12.68 12.84 5.89
CA ARG A 176 12.64 11.84 6.98
C ARG A 176 12.81 12.44 8.38
N ALA A 177 13.49 13.56 8.50
CA ALA A 177 13.77 14.20 9.79
C ALA A 177 13.83 15.74 9.64
N PRO A 178 12.81 16.47 10.07
CA PRO A 178 11.53 16.02 10.58
C PRO A 178 10.64 15.37 9.50
N SER A 179 9.61 14.61 9.92
CA SER A 179 8.69 13.97 8.98
C SER A 179 7.86 15.04 8.26
N ARG A 180 8.23 15.35 7.03
CA ARG A 180 7.55 16.33 6.17
C ARG A 180 7.24 15.69 4.83
N VAL A 181 6.14 16.13 4.22
CA VAL A 181 5.80 15.79 2.84
C VAL A 181 5.60 17.05 2.03
N THR A 182 6.23 17.11 0.88
CA THR A 182 6.13 18.24 -0.07
C THR A 182 5.38 17.76 -1.31
N PHE A 183 4.32 18.45 -1.64
CA PHE A 183 3.58 18.31 -2.89
C PHE A 183 4.00 19.43 -3.85
N LEU A 184 4.08 19.10 -5.13
CA LEU A 184 4.26 20.07 -6.19
C LEU A 184 2.94 20.19 -6.94
N VAL A 185 2.25 21.32 -6.78
CA VAL A 185 0.94 21.60 -7.39
C VAL A 185 1.07 22.81 -8.32
N ALA A 186 0.85 22.60 -9.60
CA ALA A 186 1.00 23.63 -10.63
C ALA A 186 2.35 24.40 -10.58
N GLY A 187 3.42 23.72 -10.17
CA GLY A 187 4.75 24.30 -10.02
C GLY A 187 5.04 24.93 -8.65
N GLU A 188 4.04 25.07 -7.79
CA GLU A 188 4.21 25.58 -6.43
C GLU A 188 4.43 24.45 -5.43
N LYS A 189 5.40 24.62 -4.54
CA LYS A 189 5.68 23.66 -3.46
C LYS A 189 4.77 23.93 -2.27
N THR A 190 4.12 22.90 -1.77
CA THR A 190 3.35 22.95 -0.53
C THR A 190 3.83 21.84 0.41
N THR A 191 4.36 22.22 1.57
CA THR A 191 4.96 21.29 2.53
C THR A 191 4.11 21.20 3.79
N PHE A 192 3.94 19.98 4.28
CA PHE A 192 3.23 19.67 5.52
C PHE A 192 4.14 18.89 6.48
N ALA A 193 4.18 19.30 7.74
CA ALA A 193 4.71 18.49 8.81
C ALA A 193 3.67 17.41 9.19
N VAL A 194 4.07 16.14 9.16
CA VAL A 194 3.17 15.01 9.41
C VAL A 194 3.46 14.41 10.78
N HIS A 195 2.41 14.24 11.56
CA HIS A 195 2.44 13.64 12.87
C HIS A 195 1.24 12.69 13.08
N ALA A 196 1.24 11.93 14.16
CA ALA A 196 0.25 10.88 14.39
C ALA A 196 -1.23 11.35 14.44
N ARG A 197 -1.48 12.64 14.63
CA ARG A 197 -2.83 13.21 14.74
C ARG A 197 -3.28 13.99 13.51
N GLY A 198 -2.36 14.36 12.61
CA GLY A 198 -2.68 15.18 11.45
C GLY A 198 -1.45 15.61 10.66
N ALA A 199 -1.65 16.60 9.81
CA ALA A 199 -0.58 17.24 9.05
C ALA A 199 -0.80 18.76 9.07
N ASP A 200 0.23 19.50 9.47
CA ASP A 200 0.21 20.95 9.56
C ASP A 200 0.98 21.58 8.41
N LEU A 201 0.37 22.60 7.80
CA LEU A 201 1.02 23.36 6.75
C LEU A 201 2.26 24.07 7.30
N GLN A 202 3.40 23.88 6.66
CA GLN A 202 4.62 24.58 6.97
C GLN A 202 4.71 25.83 6.07
N PRO A 203 4.98 27.02 6.65
CA PRO A 203 5.32 28.18 5.83
C PRO A 203 6.59 27.85 5.03
N GLU A 204 6.64 28.31 3.80
CA GLU A 204 7.86 28.25 3.00
C GLU A 204 8.92 29.05 3.77
N SER A 205 9.96 28.37 4.25
CA SER A 205 11.09 29.04 4.88
C SER A 205 11.70 29.93 3.80
N ALA A 206 11.67 31.25 3.99
CA ALA A 206 12.45 32.15 3.18
C ALA A 206 13.88 31.59 3.15
N GLU A 207 14.36 31.19 1.97
CA GLU A 207 15.76 30.82 1.80
C GLU A 207 16.54 32.02 2.34
N GLU A 208 17.33 31.80 3.41
CA GLU A 208 18.32 32.79 3.86
C GLU A 208 19.24 33.05 2.66
N GLU A 209 18.99 34.16 1.96
CA GLU A 209 20.01 34.74 1.08
C GLU A 209 21.23 35.00 1.95
N GLY A 210 22.19 34.09 1.84
CA GLY A 210 23.51 34.26 2.47
C GLY A 210 24.11 35.58 1.99
N PRO A 211 24.76 36.36 2.87
CA PRO A 211 25.41 37.61 2.49
C PRO A 211 26.50 37.34 1.45
N GLN A 212 26.44 38.09 0.35
CA GLN A 212 27.48 38.17 -0.70
C GLN A 212 28.77 38.77 -0.14
#